data_14a491e099afc9e809a78252810db29b
#
_entry.id   14a491e099afc9e809a78252810db29b
#
_cell.length_a   1.000
_cell.length_b   1.000
_cell.length_c   1.000
_cell.angle_alpha   90.00
_cell.angle_beta   90.00
_cell.angle_gamma   90.00
#
_symmetry.space_group_name_H-M   'P 1'
#
loop_
_entity.id
_entity.type
_entity.pdbx_description
1 polymer ?
#
loop_
_entity_poly.entity_id
_entity_poly.type
_entity_poly.pdbx_seq_one_letter_code
_entity_poly.pdbx_strand_id
1 'polypeptide(L)'
;MEQDFSMHANPLVAKLQKPASEFTKADIVSYIKENGITMVNFMYPAADGRLKTLNFVINDAAYLDAILTCGERVDGSSLFPFIEAGSSDLYVIPRFCTAFIDPFAEQPTLSMLCSFFNKDGEPLESSPEHTLRKACRAFTEVTGMEFQAMGELEYYVISEDSGMFPATDQRGYHESAPYAKFNEFRTECMAYIAQAGGQIKYGHSEVGNFTLDGKIYEQNEIEFLPVRAEQAADQLMIAKWIIRNLAYQYGYDITFAPKITAGKAGSGLHIHMRIMKDGKNQMLKDGVLSETARKAIAGMMELAPSITAFGNTNPTSYFRLVPHQEAPTNICWGDRNRSVLVRVPLGWSAKTDMCMIANPLEAPSNYDTTQKQTVEMRSPDGSADLYQLIAGLAVACRCGFEMPDALEIADKTYVNVNIHKKENEDKLKQLAQLPDSCVASADCLEKQRAAFEKYNVFSPAMIDGIISKLRAYEDRTLRSEVQDSPEEMLKLVEKYFHCGQRTEQIL
;
A
#
# COMPACT_ATOMS: atom_id res chain seq x y z
N MET A 1 -7.08 26.16 -17.09
CA MET A 1 -7.39 26.74 -15.78
C MET A 1 -6.13 26.64 -14.94
N GLU A 2 -5.67 27.70 -14.34
CA GLU A 2 -4.65 27.66 -13.32
C GLU A 2 -5.12 26.74 -12.18
N GLN A 3 -4.29 25.85 -11.71
CA GLN A 3 -4.67 24.90 -10.65
C GLN A 3 -4.72 25.66 -9.33
N ASP A 4 -5.90 25.73 -8.71
CA ASP A 4 -6.11 26.39 -7.42
C ASP A 4 -5.81 25.40 -6.29
N PHE A 5 -4.83 25.72 -5.47
CA PHE A 5 -4.43 24.92 -4.31
C PHE A 5 -4.96 25.46 -2.97
N SER A 6 -5.83 26.47 -2.97
CA SER A 6 -6.30 27.13 -1.74
C SER A 6 -7.03 26.17 -0.77
N MET A 7 -7.68 25.13 -1.30
CA MET A 7 -8.38 24.10 -0.52
C MET A 7 -7.53 22.84 -0.28
N HIS A 8 -6.24 22.85 -0.63
CA HIS A 8 -5.41 21.66 -0.44
C HIS A 8 -5.14 21.41 1.05
N ALA A 9 -5.31 20.15 1.51
CA ALA A 9 -5.18 19.79 2.92
C ALA A 9 -3.75 19.99 3.47
N ASN A 10 -2.70 19.74 2.65
CA ASN A 10 -1.32 20.00 3.06
C ASN A 10 -1.06 21.51 3.12
N PRO A 11 -0.71 22.07 4.31
CA PRO A 11 -0.51 23.50 4.48
C PRO A 11 0.61 24.09 3.63
N LEU A 12 1.65 23.29 3.31
CA LEU A 12 2.75 23.76 2.44
C LEU A 12 2.24 23.98 1.01
N VAL A 13 1.47 23.01 0.47
CA VAL A 13 0.88 23.12 -0.87
C VAL A 13 -0.08 24.31 -0.95
N ALA A 14 -0.96 24.44 0.05
CA ALA A 14 -1.92 25.55 0.12
C ALA A 14 -1.22 26.92 0.20
N LYS A 15 -0.13 27.04 0.97
CA LYS A 15 0.60 28.30 1.13
C LYS A 15 1.48 28.64 -0.06
N LEU A 16 2.19 27.65 -0.59
CA LEU A 16 3.13 27.84 -1.71
C LEU A 16 2.43 27.92 -3.07
N GLN A 17 1.15 27.57 -3.15
CA GLN A 17 0.33 27.58 -4.36
C GLN A 17 0.96 26.79 -5.52
N LYS A 18 1.61 25.66 -5.20
CA LYS A 18 2.18 24.72 -6.17
C LYS A 18 2.16 23.29 -5.67
N PRO A 19 2.16 22.29 -6.57
CA PRO A 19 2.13 20.88 -6.17
C PRO A 19 3.40 20.50 -5.42
N ALA A 20 3.28 19.57 -4.46
CA ALA A 20 4.44 19.12 -3.66
C ALA A 20 5.59 18.57 -4.51
N SER A 21 5.29 17.98 -5.68
CA SER A 21 6.31 17.48 -6.63
C SER A 21 7.27 18.56 -7.15
N GLU A 22 6.92 19.84 -7.00
CA GLU A 22 7.72 20.98 -7.43
C GLU A 22 8.43 21.70 -6.27
N PHE A 23 8.34 21.17 -5.05
CA PHE A 23 9.03 21.78 -3.90
C PHE A 23 10.54 21.70 -4.05
N THR A 24 11.17 22.83 -3.79
CA THR A 24 12.63 23.00 -3.78
C THR A 24 13.14 23.27 -2.36
N LYS A 25 14.46 23.16 -2.15
CA LYS A 25 15.08 23.55 -0.87
C LYS A 25 14.72 25.00 -0.47
N ALA A 26 14.68 25.90 -1.43
CA ALA A 26 14.34 27.31 -1.19
C ALA A 26 12.90 27.45 -0.64
N ASP A 27 11.95 26.69 -1.15
CA ASP A 27 10.56 26.67 -0.66
C ASP A 27 10.50 26.17 0.79
N ILE A 28 11.20 25.08 1.08
CA ILE A 28 11.25 24.51 2.43
C ILE A 28 11.84 25.50 3.42
N VAL A 29 12.98 26.13 3.08
CA VAL A 29 13.62 27.14 3.93
C VAL A 29 12.73 28.37 4.14
N SER A 30 12.06 28.87 3.08
CA SER A 30 11.11 29.98 3.18
C SER A 30 9.95 29.64 4.10
N TYR A 31 9.32 28.46 3.88
CA TYR A 31 8.22 28.00 4.70
C TYR A 31 8.60 27.88 6.19
N ILE A 32 9.76 27.29 6.49
CA ILE A 32 10.28 27.15 7.85
C ILE A 32 10.40 28.53 8.54
N LYS A 33 11.04 29.50 7.85
CA LYS A 33 11.22 30.86 8.39
C LYS A 33 9.90 31.59 8.65
N GLU A 34 8.99 31.52 7.67
CA GLU A 34 7.70 32.22 7.73
C GLU A 34 6.73 31.67 8.76
N ASN A 35 6.85 30.38 9.12
CA ASN A 35 5.92 29.71 10.02
C ASN A 35 6.52 29.37 11.39
N GLY A 36 7.72 29.87 11.70
CA GLY A 36 8.35 29.67 13.00
C GLY A 36 8.64 28.20 13.32
N ILE A 37 8.93 27.40 12.31
CA ILE A 37 9.34 26.01 12.49
C ILE A 37 10.70 25.97 13.18
N THR A 38 10.81 25.20 14.25
CA THR A 38 12.03 25.11 15.07
C THR A 38 12.76 23.78 14.94
N MET A 39 12.09 22.75 14.40
CA MET A 39 12.65 21.43 14.24
C MET A 39 12.38 20.87 12.85
N VAL A 40 13.27 19.97 12.40
CA VAL A 40 13.11 19.18 11.18
C VAL A 40 13.29 17.71 11.50
N ASN A 41 12.42 16.87 10.96
CA ASN A 41 12.55 15.43 11.05
C ASN A 41 12.92 14.83 9.69
N PHE A 42 13.93 13.98 9.68
CA PHE A 42 14.21 13.09 8.56
C PHE A 42 13.65 11.71 8.88
N MET A 43 12.72 11.25 8.05
CA MET A 43 12.02 9.98 8.24
C MET A 43 12.37 9.02 7.11
N TYR A 44 12.54 7.75 7.42
CA TYR A 44 12.87 6.74 6.42
C TYR A 44 12.37 5.36 6.83
N PRO A 45 11.96 4.52 5.84
CA PRO A 45 11.53 3.16 6.12
C PRO A 45 12.71 2.27 6.50
N ALA A 46 12.48 1.35 7.43
CA ALA A 46 13.39 0.26 7.75
C ALA A 46 12.79 -1.09 7.35
N ALA A 47 13.60 -2.14 7.42
CA ALA A 47 13.19 -3.50 7.02
C ALA A 47 12.03 -4.09 7.85
N ASP A 48 11.74 -3.50 9.02
CA ASP A 48 10.60 -3.84 9.87
C ASP A 48 9.27 -3.17 9.46
N GLY A 49 9.25 -2.46 8.33
CA GLY A 49 8.06 -1.78 7.81
C GLY A 49 7.63 -0.56 8.62
N ARG A 50 8.50 -0.02 9.48
CA ARG A 50 8.25 1.21 10.26
C ARG A 50 9.07 2.37 9.74
N LEU A 51 8.53 3.60 9.91
CA LEU A 51 9.32 4.82 9.76
C LEU A 51 10.21 5.01 10.99
N LYS A 52 11.51 5.19 10.74
CA LYS A 52 12.49 5.66 11.71
C LYS A 52 12.66 7.17 11.53
N THR A 53 13.11 7.86 12.56
CA THR A 53 13.17 9.32 12.55
C THR A 53 14.48 9.82 13.18
N LEU A 54 15.10 10.80 12.51
CA LEU A 54 16.11 11.67 13.10
C LEU A 54 15.50 13.04 13.35
N ASN A 55 15.68 13.57 14.55
CA ASN A 55 15.14 14.87 14.96
C ASN A 55 16.27 15.90 14.98
N PHE A 56 16.12 17.00 14.25
CA PHE A 56 17.07 18.10 14.19
C PHE A 56 16.46 19.35 14.81
N VAL A 57 17.20 19.99 15.72
CA VAL A 57 16.91 21.36 16.15
C VAL A 57 17.56 22.32 15.15
N ILE A 58 16.83 23.29 14.66
CA ILE A 58 17.37 24.32 13.77
C ILE A 58 18.19 25.30 14.60
N ASN A 59 19.50 25.11 14.63
CA ASN A 59 20.41 25.99 15.37
C ASN A 59 20.54 27.38 14.73
N ASP A 60 20.68 27.40 13.41
CA ASP A 60 20.73 28.60 12.58
C ASP A 60 20.46 28.29 11.10
N ALA A 61 20.44 29.29 10.26
CA ALA A 61 20.17 29.14 8.83
C ALA A 61 21.27 28.36 8.08
N ALA A 62 22.52 28.46 8.51
CA ALA A 62 23.64 27.77 7.87
C ALA A 62 23.58 26.26 8.18
N TYR A 63 23.27 25.91 9.42
CA TYR A 63 23.05 24.53 9.82
C TYR A 63 21.83 23.90 9.10
N LEU A 64 20.71 24.64 9.02
CA LEU A 64 19.55 24.19 8.25
C LEU A 64 19.89 23.93 6.78
N ASP A 65 20.61 24.86 6.14
CA ASP A 65 21.05 24.69 4.76
C ASP A 65 21.95 23.45 4.59
N ALA A 66 22.84 23.21 5.54
CA ALA A 66 23.74 22.07 5.53
C ALA A 66 22.98 20.74 5.60
N ILE A 67 22.07 20.54 6.57
CA ILE A 67 21.34 19.28 6.71
C ILE A 67 20.37 19.03 5.54
N LEU A 68 19.77 20.07 4.99
CA LEU A 68 18.89 19.95 3.81
C LEU A 68 19.67 19.63 2.52
N THR A 69 20.97 19.99 2.46
CA THR A 69 21.81 19.75 1.28
C THR A 69 22.54 18.41 1.36
N CYS A 70 23.17 18.14 2.51
CA CYS A 70 24.07 17.00 2.70
C CYS A 70 23.38 15.81 3.34
N GLY A 71 22.18 16.01 3.92
CA GLY A 71 21.52 14.99 4.70
C GLY A 71 22.25 14.65 6.00
N GLU A 72 22.12 13.40 6.44
CA GLU A 72 22.82 12.88 7.62
C GLU A 72 23.28 11.45 7.37
N ARG A 73 24.27 11.02 8.14
CA ARG A 73 24.78 9.66 8.13
C ARG A 73 24.02 8.80 9.13
N VAL A 74 23.70 7.57 8.72
CA VAL A 74 23.03 6.57 9.56
C VAL A 74 23.74 5.22 9.47
N ASP A 75 23.57 4.39 10.49
CA ASP A 75 24.02 3.00 10.47
C ASP A 75 23.00 2.13 9.73
N GLY A 76 23.31 1.76 8.50
CA GLY A 76 22.46 0.91 7.67
C GLY A 76 22.34 -0.53 8.19
N SER A 77 23.31 -1.05 8.95
CA SER A 77 23.24 -2.41 9.51
C SER A 77 22.15 -2.53 10.57
N SER A 78 21.85 -1.43 11.27
CA SER A 78 20.73 -1.35 12.21
C SER A 78 19.36 -1.17 11.52
N LEU A 79 19.36 -0.86 10.22
CA LEU A 79 18.13 -0.62 9.44
C LEU A 79 17.79 -1.80 8.53
N PHE A 80 18.81 -2.44 7.97
CA PHE A 80 18.67 -3.48 6.95
C PHE A 80 19.57 -4.68 7.26
N PRO A 81 19.01 -5.88 7.48
CA PRO A 81 19.77 -7.06 7.91
C PRO A 81 20.77 -7.59 6.85
N PHE A 82 20.63 -7.15 5.59
CA PHE A 82 21.52 -7.54 4.48
C PHE A 82 22.77 -6.63 4.32
N ILE A 83 22.88 -5.56 5.12
CA ILE A 83 24.04 -4.66 5.08
C ILE A 83 25.10 -5.14 6.07
N GLU A 84 26.30 -5.41 5.55
CA GLU A 84 27.45 -5.82 6.37
C GLU A 84 27.94 -4.65 7.24
N ALA A 85 28.32 -4.95 8.49
CA ALA A 85 28.80 -3.96 9.46
C ALA A 85 30.02 -3.17 8.98
N GLY A 86 30.87 -3.76 8.14
CA GLY A 86 32.07 -3.10 7.60
C GLY A 86 31.81 -2.04 6.52
N SER A 87 30.58 -1.94 6.00
CA SER A 87 30.16 -0.95 4.97
C SER A 87 28.79 -0.36 5.29
N SER A 88 28.47 -0.25 6.57
CA SER A 88 27.12 0.08 7.04
C SER A 88 26.77 1.57 7.01
N ASP A 89 27.75 2.46 6.93
CA ASP A 89 27.48 3.91 6.87
C ASP A 89 26.74 4.28 5.57
N LEU A 90 25.53 4.80 5.74
CA LEU A 90 24.69 5.30 4.66
C LEU A 90 24.39 6.79 4.86
N TYR A 91 24.08 7.48 3.77
CA TYR A 91 23.49 8.83 3.83
C TYR A 91 21.98 8.73 3.66
N VAL A 92 21.24 9.57 4.40
CA VAL A 92 19.82 9.84 4.21
C VAL A 92 19.62 11.29 3.77
N ILE A 93 19.03 11.48 2.59
CA ILE A 93 18.82 12.80 1.99
C ILE A 93 17.31 13.07 1.93
N PRO A 94 16.83 14.21 2.49
CA PRO A 94 15.41 14.52 2.50
C PRO A 94 14.86 14.77 1.10
N ARG A 95 13.66 14.24 0.84
CA ARG A 95 12.89 14.47 -0.38
C ARG A 95 11.87 15.58 -0.13
N PHE A 96 12.13 16.78 -0.65
CA PHE A 96 11.31 17.96 -0.38
C PHE A 96 9.84 17.80 -0.79
N CYS A 97 9.57 17.03 -1.83
CA CYS A 97 8.21 16.72 -2.27
C CYS A 97 7.36 15.93 -1.25
N THR A 98 7.97 15.42 -0.18
CA THR A 98 7.28 14.67 0.88
C THR A 98 7.08 15.50 2.14
N ALA A 99 7.38 16.80 2.11
CA ALA A 99 7.33 17.66 3.28
C ALA A 99 5.92 17.86 3.84
N PHE A 100 5.79 17.71 5.15
CA PHE A 100 4.55 17.96 5.89
C PHE A 100 4.83 18.45 7.32
N ILE A 101 3.84 19.10 7.93
CA ILE A 101 3.90 19.48 9.33
C ILE A 101 3.58 18.26 10.18
N ASP A 102 4.45 17.95 11.14
CA ASP A 102 4.26 16.81 12.04
C ASP A 102 3.07 17.06 12.99
N PRO A 103 1.96 16.31 12.89
CA PRO A 103 0.78 16.54 13.69
C PRO A 103 0.92 16.08 15.14
N PHE A 104 1.98 15.33 15.48
CA PHE A 104 2.19 14.78 16.81
C PHE A 104 3.29 15.49 17.59
N ALA A 105 4.04 16.39 16.97
CA ALA A 105 5.10 17.13 17.62
C ALA A 105 4.57 18.31 18.44
N GLU A 106 4.99 18.42 19.70
CA GLU A 106 4.67 19.58 20.55
C GLU A 106 5.35 20.86 20.05
N GLN A 107 6.57 20.73 19.52
CA GLN A 107 7.30 21.83 18.92
C GLN A 107 6.98 21.94 17.43
N PRO A 108 6.90 23.17 16.85
CA PRO A 108 6.69 23.33 15.42
C PRO A 108 7.75 22.57 14.61
N THR A 109 7.35 21.48 13.97
CA THR A 109 8.25 20.52 13.30
C THR A 109 7.80 20.27 11.87
N LEU A 110 8.75 20.28 10.95
CA LEU A 110 8.56 19.88 9.56
C LEU A 110 9.23 18.52 9.33
N SER A 111 8.46 17.56 8.86
CA SER A 111 8.92 16.19 8.58
C SER A 111 9.03 15.94 7.08
N MET A 112 10.04 15.17 6.66
CA MET A 112 10.26 14.75 5.27
C MET A 112 10.72 13.30 5.23
N LEU A 113 10.26 12.54 4.24
CA LEU A 113 10.84 11.24 3.93
C LEU A 113 12.19 11.41 3.24
N CYS A 114 13.10 10.46 3.46
CA CYS A 114 14.44 10.48 2.90
C CYS A 114 14.67 9.33 1.92
N SER A 115 15.60 9.55 0.99
CA SER A 115 16.22 8.51 0.16
C SER A 115 17.57 8.10 0.74
N PHE A 116 17.96 6.83 0.53
CA PHE A 116 19.25 6.30 0.98
C PHE A 116 20.30 6.36 -0.12
N PHE A 117 21.51 6.70 0.30
CA PHE A 117 22.70 6.73 -0.56
C PHE A 117 23.85 5.98 0.10
N ASN A 118 24.70 5.36 -0.73
CA ASN A 118 25.91 4.69 -0.28
C ASN A 118 27.05 5.71 0.03
N LYS A 119 28.18 5.21 0.50
CA LYS A 119 29.36 6.02 0.83
C LYS A 119 29.92 6.84 -0.34
N ASP A 120 29.64 6.45 -1.57
CA ASP A 120 30.11 7.10 -2.79
C ASP A 120 29.11 8.15 -3.34
N GLY A 121 27.97 8.33 -2.63
CA GLY A 121 26.91 9.26 -3.01
C GLY A 121 25.99 8.74 -4.10
N GLU A 122 26.00 7.42 -4.37
CA GLU A 122 25.09 6.79 -5.30
C GLU A 122 23.85 6.30 -4.57
N PRO A 123 22.65 6.28 -5.21
CA PRO A 123 21.46 5.70 -4.61
C PRO A 123 21.72 4.27 -4.14
N LEU A 124 21.32 3.94 -2.91
CA LEU A 124 21.52 2.61 -2.36
C LEU A 124 20.74 1.58 -3.19
N GLU A 125 21.46 0.64 -3.80
CA GLU A 125 20.92 -0.32 -4.78
C GLU A 125 19.77 -1.18 -4.21
N SER A 126 19.85 -1.52 -2.93
CA SER A 126 18.88 -2.35 -2.23
C SER A 126 17.82 -1.53 -1.47
N SER A 127 17.80 -0.23 -1.63
CA SER A 127 16.77 0.59 -1.00
C SER A 127 15.41 0.36 -1.67
N PRO A 128 14.34 0.10 -0.88
CA PRO A 128 13.01 -0.16 -1.43
C PRO A 128 12.48 0.98 -2.31
N GLU A 129 12.64 2.24 -1.90
CA GLU A 129 12.16 3.39 -2.67
C GLU A 129 12.95 3.56 -3.98
N HIS A 130 14.25 3.24 -3.99
CA HIS A 130 15.06 3.28 -5.21
C HIS A 130 14.66 2.15 -6.17
N THR A 131 14.38 0.96 -5.64
CA THR A 131 13.86 -0.18 -6.40
C THR A 131 12.53 0.17 -7.08
N LEU A 132 11.60 0.83 -6.37
CA LEU A 132 10.34 1.30 -6.95
C LEU A 132 10.59 2.30 -8.09
N ARG A 133 11.50 3.24 -7.90
CA ARG A 133 11.87 4.22 -8.93
C ARG A 133 12.46 3.56 -10.17
N LYS A 134 13.30 2.53 -10.00
CA LYS A 134 13.82 1.72 -11.11
C LYS A 134 12.70 0.96 -11.84
N ALA A 135 11.75 0.38 -11.10
CA ALA A 135 10.60 -0.31 -11.69
C ALA A 135 9.74 0.61 -12.56
N CYS A 136 9.42 1.81 -12.05
CA CYS A 136 8.67 2.82 -12.80
C CYS A 136 9.41 3.31 -14.05
N ARG A 137 10.72 3.53 -13.94
CA ARG A 137 11.56 3.90 -15.09
C ARG A 137 11.53 2.81 -16.15
N ALA A 138 11.78 1.55 -15.79
CA ALA A 138 11.74 0.43 -16.72
C ALA A 138 10.35 0.25 -17.36
N PHE A 139 9.28 0.47 -16.60
CA PHE A 139 7.92 0.47 -17.15
C PHE A 139 7.77 1.55 -18.23
N THR A 140 8.21 2.77 -17.95
CA THR A 140 8.12 3.89 -18.90
C THR A 140 9.00 3.67 -20.13
N GLU A 141 10.21 3.15 -19.98
CA GLU A 141 11.12 2.82 -21.09
C GLU A 141 10.53 1.77 -22.05
N VAL A 142 9.86 0.74 -21.50
CA VAL A 142 9.24 -0.33 -22.31
C VAL A 142 7.95 0.12 -22.98
N THR A 143 7.13 0.90 -22.28
CA THR A 143 5.75 1.18 -22.70
C THR A 143 5.52 2.58 -23.27
N GLY A 144 6.39 3.55 -22.95
CA GLY A 144 6.18 4.97 -23.20
C GLY A 144 5.05 5.58 -22.36
N MET A 145 4.69 4.94 -21.24
CA MET A 145 3.56 5.33 -20.39
C MET A 145 4.00 5.40 -18.92
N GLU A 146 3.20 6.07 -18.09
CA GLU A 146 3.40 6.21 -16.65
C GLU A 146 2.54 5.19 -15.88
N PHE A 147 3.15 4.52 -14.90
CA PHE A 147 2.46 3.65 -13.95
C PHE A 147 2.02 4.44 -12.72
N GLN A 148 0.74 4.37 -12.38
CA GLN A 148 0.15 4.96 -11.19
C GLN A 148 -0.53 3.92 -10.34
N ALA A 149 -0.56 4.14 -9.02
CA ALA A 149 -1.16 3.24 -8.05
C ALA A 149 -1.89 3.98 -6.92
N MET A 150 -2.75 3.26 -6.22
CA MET A 150 -3.33 3.63 -4.93
C MET A 150 -3.58 2.38 -4.10
N GLY A 151 -3.71 2.54 -2.79
CA GLY A 151 -4.08 1.46 -1.87
C GLY A 151 -5.45 1.67 -1.24
N GLU A 152 -6.07 0.56 -0.87
CA GLU A 152 -7.16 0.44 0.09
C GLU A 152 -6.54 -0.17 1.36
N LEU A 153 -6.36 0.64 2.40
CA LEU A 153 -5.65 0.23 3.62
C LEU A 153 -6.65 -0.17 4.69
N GLU A 154 -6.77 -1.48 4.93
CA GLU A 154 -7.60 -2.03 5.98
C GLU A 154 -6.81 -2.25 7.27
N TYR A 155 -7.45 -2.02 8.41
CA TYR A 155 -6.88 -2.24 9.74
C TYR A 155 -7.96 -2.42 10.80
N TYR A 156 -7.63 -3.16 11.87
CA TYR A 156 -8.49 -3.26 13.04
C TYR A 156 -8.08 -2.25 14.10
N VAL A 157 -9.09 -1.61 14.72
CA VAL A 157 -8.97 -0.84 15.95
C VAL A 157 -9.55 -1.67 17.08
N ILE A 158 -8.86 -1.70 18.23
CA ILE A 158 -9.17 -2.56 19.37
C ILE A 158 -9.22 -1.71 20.62
N SER A 159 -10.30 -1.86 21.39
CA SER A 159 -10.52 -1.15 22.65
C SER A 159 -11.39 -2.00 23.59
N GLU A 160 -11.49 -1.62 24.84
CA GLU A 160 -12.47 -2.20 25.76
C GLU A 160 -13.90 -1.99 25.24
N ASP A 161 -14.75 -3.02 25.36
CA ASP A 161 -16.13 -2.94 24.93
C ASP A 161 -17.00 -2.28 26.02
N SER A 162 -17.61 -1.16 25.68
CA SER A 162 -18.56 -0.45 26.57
C SER A 162 -19.92 -1.13 26.69
N GLY A 163 -20.25 -2.09 25.82
CA GLY A 163 -21.56 -2.72 25.70
C GLY A 163 -22.67 -1.81 25.16
N MET A 164 -22.38 -0.53 24.86
CA MET A 164 -23.36 0.42 24.33
C MET A 164 -23.51 0.28 22.82
N PHE A 165 -24.75 0.33 22.32
CA PHE A 165 -25.06 0.17 20.90
C PHE A 165 -24.30 -1.03 20.28
N PRO A 166 -24.56 -2.25 20.74
CA PRO A 166 -23.82 -3.43 20.32
C PRO A 166 -23.93 -3.61 18.80
N ALA A 167 -22.78 -3.82 18.16
CA ALA A 167 -22.71 -4.10 16.74
C ALA A 167 -23.03 -5.57 16.46
N THR A 168 -23.56 -5.85 15.27
CA THR A 168 -23.80 -7.24 14.83
C THR A 168 -22.49 -7.81 14.30
N ASP A 169 -22.12 -9.01 14.78
CA ASP A 169 -20.90 -9.70 14.38
C ASP A 169 -20.76 -9.80 12.85
N GLN A 170 -19.62 -9.36 12.30
CA GLN A 170 -19.31 -9.35 10.86
C GLN A 170 -20.33 -8.59 9.99
N ARG A 171 -20.89 -7.49 10.51
CA ARG A 171 -21.85 -6.64 9.83
C ARG A 171 -21.48 -5.15 9.89
N GLY A 172 -20.17 -4.83 9.97
CA GLY A 172 -19.70 -3.47 10.12
C GLY A 172 -19.66 -2.64 8.84
N TYR A 173 -19.86 -3.25 7.67
CA TYR A 173 -19.66 -2.57 6.38
C TYR A 173 -20.50 -1.30 6.22
N HIS A 174 -19.82 -0.15 6.09
CA HIS A 174 -20.39 1.21 6.01
C HIS A 174 -21.25 1.61 7.22
N GLU A 175 -21.11 0.92 8.35
CA GLU A 175 -21.82 1.30 9.55
C GLU A 175 -21.35 2.67 10.03
N SER A 176 -22.27 3.45 10.60
CA SER A 176 -22.01 4.78 11.12
C SER A 176 -22.10 4.80 12.65
N ALA A 177 -21.60 5.88 13.25
CA ALA A 177 -21.79 6.10 14.69
C ALA A 177 -23.28 6.20 15.04
N PRO A 178 -23.74 5.66 16.19
CA PRO A 178 -22.95 5.10 17.27
C PRO A 178 -22.65 3.61 17.18
N TYR A 179 -23.08 2.94 16.11
CA TYR A 179 -22.82 1.50 15.91
C TYR A 179 -21.37 1.25 15.48
N ALA A 180 -20.78 2.11 14.61
CA ALA A 180 -19.34 2.17 14.40
C ALA A 180 -18.70 2.96 15.55
N LYS A 181 -17.78 2.33 16.29
CA LYS A 181 -17.21 2.90 17.52
C LYS A 181 -16.04 3.84 17.26
N PHE A 182 -15.31 3.61 16.18
CA PHE A 182 -14.07 4.33 15.90
C PHE A 182 -14.18 5.32 14.72
N ASN A 183 -15.41 5.82 14.45
CA ASN A 183 -15.64 6.78 13.37
C ASN A 183 -14.83 8.08 13.56
N GLU A 184 -14.79 8.62 14.78
CA GLU A 184 -14.02 9.84 15.10
C GLU A 184 -12.53 9.60 14.88
N PHE A 185 -11.98 8.53 15.42
CA PHE A 185 -10.59 8.12 15.23
C PHE A 185 -10.24 7.98 13.73
N ARG A 186 -11.07 7.27 12.95
CA ARG A 186 -10.84 7.11 11.50
C ARG A 186 -10.82 8.44 10.77
N THR A 187 -11.80 9.31 11.03
CA THR A 187 -11.89 10.61 10.34
C THR A 187 -10.75 11.54 10.71
N GLU A 188 -10.25 11.50 11.95
CA GLU A 188 -9.06 12.24 12.36
C GLU A 188 -7.80 11.68 11.71
N CYS A 189 -7.64 10.34 11.62
CA CYS A 189 -6.57 9.73 10.82
C CYS A 189 -6.57 10.26 9.38
N MET A 190 -7.74 10.27 8.74
CA MET A 190 -7.88 10.76 7.35
C MET A 190 -7.46 12.23 7.25
N ALA A 191 -7.86 13.09 8.18
CA ALA A 191 -7.48 14.49 8.20
C ALA A 191 -5.96 14.68 8.32
N TYR A 192 -5.31 13.96 9.22
CA TYR A 192 -3.85 14.05 9.39
C TYR A 192 -3.09 13.46 8.20
N ILE A 193 -3.56 12.37 7.63
CA ILE A 193 -2.97 11.80 6.41
C ILE A 193 -3.08 12.80 5.25
N ALA A 194 -4.22 13.44 5.07
CA ALA A 194 -4.41 14.46 4.05
C ALA A 194 -3.50 15.70 4.27
N GLN A 195 -3.37 16.15 5.51
CA GLN A 195 -2.44 17.23 5.88
C GLN A 195 -0.97 16.85 5.63
N ALA A 196 -0.63 15.58 5.77
CA ALA A 196 0.69 15.06 5.43
C ALA A 196 0.88 14.80 3.91
N GLY A 197 -0.07 15.20 3.06
CA GLY A 197 0.02 15.11 1.60
C GLY A 197 -0.61 13.87 0.99
N GLY A 198 -1.21 12.98 1.80
CA GLY A 198 -1.94 11.81 1.32
C GLY A 198 -3.19 12.22 0.55
N GLN A 199 -3.36 11.66 -0.64
CA GLN A 199 -4.54 11.91 -1.48
C GLN A 199 -5.64 10.94 -1.09
N ILE A 200 -6.46 11.33 -0.10
CA ILE A 200 -7.56 10.50 0.41
C ILE A 200 -8.76 10.53 -0.55
N LYS A 201 -9.33 9.37 -0.80
CA LYS A 201 -10.59 9.22 -1.53
C LYS A 201 -11.78 9.22 -0.57
N TYR A 202 -11.82 8.28 0.35
CA TYR A 202 -12.77 8.18 1.46
C TYR A 202 -12.29 7.14 2.49
N GLY A 203 -13.02 7.02 3.61
CA GLY A 203 -12.84 5.95 4.58
C GLY A 203 -14.18 5.52 5.19
N HIS A 204 -14.27 4.26 5.60
CA HIS A 204 -15.47 3.67 6.19
C HIS A 204 -15.13 2.54 7.16
N SER A 205 -16.14 2.09 7.94
CA SER A 205 -16.07 0.82 8.66
C SER A 205 -16.17 -0.32 7.66
N GLU A 206 -15.35 -1.36 7.84
CA GLU A 206 -15.37 -2.56 7.00
C GLU A 206 -16.17 -3.69 7.68
N VAL A 207 -16.31 -4.83 7.00
CA VAL A 207 -17.15 -5.96 7.44
C VAL A 207 -16.79 -6.46 8.83
N GLY A 208 -15.49 -6.50 9.15
CA GLY A 208 -14.97 -7.08 10.36
C GLY A 208 -15.34 -6.30 11.61
N ASN A 209 -16.23 -6.86 12.41
CA ASN A 209 -16.50 -6.36 13.73
C ASN A 209 -16.91 -7.54 14.64
N PHE A 210 -16.33 -7.63 15.83
CA PHE A 210 -16.62 -8.69 16.79
C PHE A 210 -16.10 -8.31 18.19
N THR A 211 -16.62 -8.98 19.21
CA THR A 211 -16.11 -8.89 20.58
C THR A 211 -15.40 -10.19 20.95
N LEU A 212 -14.23 -10.06 21.54
CA LEU A 212 -13.43 -11.18 22.04
C LEU A 212 -12.75 -10.76 23.35
N ASP A 213 -12.88 -11.55 24.40
CA ASP A 213 -12.27 -11.33 25.73
C ASP A 213 -12.53 -9.92 26.30
N GLY A 214 -13.76 -9.42 26.14
CA GLY A 214 -14.18 -8.10 26.64
C GLY A 214 -13.72 -6.91 25.81
N LYS A 215 -13.03 -7.15 24.71
CA LYS A 215 -12.59 -6.12 23.77
C LYS A 215 -13.43 -6.15 22.49
N ILE A 216 -13.67 -4.96 21.94
CA ILE A 216 -14.23 -4.80 20.61
C ILE A 216 -13.12 -4.70 19.58
N TYR A 217 -13.29 -5.42 18.48
CA TYR A 217 -12.45 -5.39 17.28
C TYR A 217 -13.30 -4.84 16.14
N GLU A 218 -12.97 -3.69 15.61
CA GLU A 218 -13.68 -3.05 14.50
C GLU A 218 -12.72 -2.75 13.37
N GLN A 219 -13.03 -3.31 12.20
CA GLN A 219 -12.25 -3.11 10.98
C GLN A 219 -12.63 -1.79 10.33
N ASN A 220 -11.63 -1.05 9.94
CA ASN A 220 -11.73 0.22 9.22
C ASN A 220 -10.91 0.17 7.95
N GLU A 221 -11.33 0.95 6.95
CA GLU A 221 -10.64 1.08 5.67
C GLU A 221 -10.50 2.55 5.29
N ILE A 222 -9.31 2.90 4.76
CA ILE A 222 -9.04 4.20 4.15
C ILE A 222 -8.58 3.95 2.72
N GLU A 223 -9.35 4.46 1.75
CA GLU A 223 -9.02 4.44 0.33
C GLU A 223 -8.32 5.73 -0.11
N PHE A 224 -7.33 5.57 -0.99
CA PHE A 224 -6.58 6.67 -1.57
C PHE A 224 -6.99 6.95 -3.02
N LEU A 225 -6.55 8.07 -3.56
CA LEU A 225 -6.66 8.37 -4.98
C LEU A 225 -5.41 7.88 -5.73
N PRO A 226 -5.53 7.46 -7.00
CA PRO A 226 -4.38 7.05 -7.80
C PRO A 226 -3.42 8.22 -8.04
N VAL A 227 -2.17 8.01 -7.69
CA VAL A 227 -1.05 8.94 -7.86
C VAL A 227 0.15 8.22 -8.46
N ARG A 228 1.24 8.93 -8.74
CA ARG A 228 2.50 8.30 -9.15
C ARG A 228 2.91 7.24 -8.13
N ALA A 229 3.50 6.16 -8.61
CA ALA A 229 3.74 4.98 -7.77
C ALA A 229 4.61 5.25 -6.54
N GLU A 230 5.63 6.11 -6.67
CA GLU A 230 6.47 6.51 -5.53
C GLU A 230 5.65 7.26 -4.47
N GLN A 231 4.80 8.19 -4.90
CA GLN A 231 3.89 8.90 -4.00
C GLN A 231 2.85 7.95 -3.37
N ALA A 232 2.38 6.93 -4.11
CA ALA A 232 1.46 5.93 -3.57
C ALA A 232 2.09 5.13 -2.41
N ALA A 233 3.35 4.73 -2.54
CA ALA A 233 4.09 4.07 -1.45
C ALA A 233 4.32 5.03 -0.27
N ASP A 234 4.75 6.25 -0.54
CA ASP A 234 5.01 7.28 0.48
C ASP A 234 3.75 7.57 1.32
N GLN A 235 2.60 7.80 0.69
CA GLN A 235 1.36 8.13 1.41
C GLN A 235 0.85 6.95 2.25
N LEU A 236 0.98 5.71 1.79
CA LEU A 236 0.61 4.52 2.56
C LEU A 236 1.55 4.32 3.76
N MET A 237 2.85 4.58 3.60
CA MET A 237 3.82 4.51 4.69
C MET A 237 3.53 5.55 5.78
N ILE A 238 3.27 6.80 5.37
CA ILE A 238 2.89 7.89 6.27
C ILE A 238 1.55 7.58 6.95
N ALA A 239 0.57 7.03 6.21
CA ALA A 239 -0.73 6.65 6.78
C ALA A 239 -0.59 5.61 7.90
N LYS A 240 0.17 4.55 7.69
CA LYS A 240 0.44 3.54 8.73
C LYS A 240 1.12 4.15 9.96
N TRP A 241 2.02 5.12 9.75
CA TRP A 241 2.67 5.84 10.84
C TRP A 241 1.67 6.73 11.61
N ILE A 242 0.83 7.51 10.91
CA ILE A 242 -0.18 8.37 11.52
C ILE A 242 -1.19 7.56 12.32
N ILE A 243 -1.75 6.50 11.72
CA ILE A 243 -2.75 5.63 12.38
C ILE A 243 -2.20 5.06 13.69
N ARG A 244 -0.93 4.61 13.71
CA ARG A 244 -0.29 4.09 14.94
C ARG A 244 -0.09 5.18 16.00
N ASN A 245 0.38 6.35 15.61
CA ASN A 245 0.62 7.45 16.55
C ASN A 245 -0.69 7.96 17.16
N LEU A 246 -1.71 8.14 16.32
CA LEU A 246 -3.01 8.59 16.81
C LEU A 246 -3.67 7.53 17.70
N ALA A 247 -3.58 6.25 17.36
CA ALA A 247 -4.07 5.16 18.21
C ALA A 247 -3.41 5.18 19.60
N TYR A 248 -2.09 5.39 19.63
CA TYR A 248 -1.37 5.55 20.89
C TYR A 248 -1.91 6.71 21.74
N GLN A 249 -2.22 7.87 21.12
CA GLN A 249 -2.80 9.01 21.83
C GLN A 249 -4.21 8.73 22.36
N TYR A 250 -5.02 7.97 21.61
CA TYR A 250 -6.37 7.56 22.05
C TYR A 250 -6.36 6.41 23.08
N GLY A 251 -5.21 5.77 23.31
CA GLY A 251 -5.13 4.57 24.14
C GLY A 251 -5.76 3.34 23.47
N TYR A 252 -5.88 3.35 22.15
CA TYR A 252 -6.35 2.20 21.36
C TYR A 252 -5.18 1.34 20.92
N ASP A 253 -5.42 0.05 20.77
CA ASP A 253 -4.52 -0.81 20.02
C ASP A 253 -5.00 -0.92 18.57
N ILE A 254 -4.06 -1.04 17.62
CA ILE A 254 -4.38 -1.20 16.20
C ILE A 254 -3.52 -2.29 15.57
N THR A 255 -4.06 -2.93 14.56
CA THR A 255 -3.27 -3.90 13.81
C THR A 255 -3.59 -3.86 12.32
N PHE A 256 -2.53 -4.01 11.53
CA PHE A 256 -2.61 -4.27 10.09
C PHE A 256 -2.44 -5.77 9.79
N ALA A 257 -2.47 -6.64 10.80
CA ALA A 257 -2.32 -8.08 10.62
C ALA A 257 -3.38 -8.62 9.65
N PRO A 258 -2.99 -9.44 8.68
CA PRO A 258 -3.89 -9.96 7.65
C PRO A 258 -5.06 -10.78 8.19
N LYS A 259 -4.89 -11.42 9.32
CA LYS A 259 -5.92 -12.23 9.99
C LYS A 259 -5.75 -12.12 11.50
N ILE A 260 -6.86 -11.96 12.23
CA ILE A 260 -6.87 -11.92 13.69
C ILE A 260 -7.17 -13.30 14.25
N THR A 261 -8.27 -13.90 13.80
CA THR A 261 -8.70 -15.22 14.26
C THR A 261 -9.53 -15.93 13.20
N ALA A 262 -9.77 -17.23 13.38
CA ALA A 262 -10.60 -18.02 12.49
C ALA A 262 -12.04 -17.49 12.43
N GLY A 263 -12.68 -17.58 11.26
CA GLY A 263 -14.08 -17.21 11.07
C GLY A 263 -14.39 -15.71 11.09
N LYS A 264 -13.39 -14.85 11.24
CA LYS A 264 -13.56 -13.38 11.19
C LYS A 264 -12.88 -12.80 9.96
N ALA A 265 -13.36 -11.65 9.48
CA ALA A 265 -12.80 -10.98 8.31
C ALA A 265 -11.30 -10.67 8.50
N GLY A 266 -10.53 -10.90 7.44
CA GLY A 266 -9.11 -10.51 7.37
C GLY A 266 -8.96 -9.10 6.81
N SER A 267 -7.80 -8.49 7.06
CA SER A 267 -7.45 -7.16 6.54
C SER A 267 -6.56 -7.27 5.31
N GLY A 268 -6.99 -6.64 4.22
CA GLY A 268 -6.26 -6.53 2.96
C GLY A 268 -5.50 -5.21 2.84
N LEU A 269 -4.72 -5.16 1.78
CA LEU A 269 -4.15 -3.95 1.20
C LEU A 269 -4.33 -4.07 -0.31
N HIS A 270 -5.51 -3.79 -0.81
CA HIS A 270 -5.76 -3.89 -2.24
C HIS A 270 -5.04 -2.76 -2.97
N ILE A 271 -4.30 -3.11 -4.01
CA ILE A 271 -3.59 -2.11 -4.81
C ILE A 271 -4.31 -1.94 -6.14
N HIS A 272 -4.84 -0.74 -6.35
CA HIS A 272 -5.37 -0.32 -7.62
C HIS A 272 -4.28 0.30 -8.48
N MET A 273 -4.31 0.02 -9.76
CA MET A 273 -3.33 0.50 -10.73
C MET A 273 -4.05 1.10 -11.93
N ARG A 274 -3.43 2.13 -12.49
CA ARG A 274 -3.81 2.68 -13.80
C ARG A 274 -2.57 3.07 -14.59
N ILE A 275 -2.70 3.09 -15.90
CA ILE A 275 -1.62 3.44 -16.81
C ILE A 275 -2.00 4.74 -17.50
N MET A 276 -1.10 5.72 -17.46
CA MET A 276 -1.31 7.06 -17.97
C MET A 276 -0.42 7.34 -19.17
N LYS A 277 -0.94 8.04 -20.16
CA LYS A 277 -0.17 8.59 -21.27
C LYS A 277 -0.64 10.01 -21.56
N ASP A 278 0.30 10.95 -21.58
CA ASP A 278 0.02 12.36 -21.85
C ASP A 278 -1.14 12.91 -20.97
N GLY A 279 -1.12 12.56 -19.67
CA GLY A 279 -2.14 12.97 -18.70
C GLY A 279 -3.50 12.27 -18.84
N LYS A 280 -3.64 11.28 -19.74
CA LYS A 280 -4.88 10.54 -19.96
C LYS A 280 -4.78 9.09 -19.49
N ASN A 281 -5.82 8.63 -18.84
CA ASN A 281 -5.96 7.24 -18.40
C ASN A 281 -6.15 6.32 -19.61
N GLN A 282 -5.31 5.29 -19.73
CA GLN A 282 -5.29 4.33 -20.83
C GLN A 282 -6.06 3.04 -20.54
N MET A 283 -6.72 2.94 -19.38
CA MET A 283 -7.39 1.69 -18.97
C MET A 283 -8.65 1.40 -19.77
N LEU A 284 -9.30 2.42 -20.33
CA LEU A 284 -10.47 2.29 -21.20
C LEU A 284 -10.18 2.82 -22.60
N LYS A 285 -10.80 2.18 -23.59
CA LYS A 285 -10.90 2.66 -24.97
C LYS A 285 -12.33 2.44 -25.46
N ASP A 286 -12.96 3.47 -25.95
CA ASP A 286 -14.36 3.43 -26.46
C ASP A 286 -15.35 2.83 -25.45
N GLY A 287 -15.14 3.09 -24.15
CA GLY A 287 -16.01 2.62 -23.05
C GLY A 287 -15.82 1.16 -22.63
N VAL A 288 -14.84 0.46 -23.21
CA VAL A 288 -14.47 -0.92 -22.85
C VAL A 288 -13.04 -1.00 -22.32
N LEU A 289 -12.73 -2.08 -21.62
CA LEU A 289 -11.37 -2.33 -21.10
C LEU A 289 -10.38 -2.39 -22.27
N SER A 290 -9.35 -1.56 -22.21
CA SER A 290 -8.39 -1.40 -23.32
C SER A 290 -7.43 -2.60 -23.44
N GLU A 291 -6.75 -2.69 -24.58
CA GLU A 291 -5.64 -3.61 -24.78
C GLU A 291 -4.50 -3.33 -23.78
N THR A 292 -4.23 -2.07 -23.47
CA THR A 292 -3.26 -1.64 -22.45
C THR A 292 -3.58 -2.27 -21.09
N ALA A 293 -4.83 -2.17 -20.64
CA ALA A 293 -5.27 -2.77 -19.39
C ALA A 293 -5.17 -4.31 -19.42
N ARG A 294 -5.57 -4.95 -20.52
CA ARG A 294 -5.53 -6.40 -20.67
C ARG A 294 -4.08 -6.95 -20.68
N LYS A 295 -3.12 -6.23 -21.29
CA LYS A 295 -1.70 -6.57 -21.21
C LYS A 295 -1.18 -6.45 -19.78
N ALA A 296 -1.50 -5.39 -19.07
CA ALA A 296 -1.12 -5.25 -17.66
C ALA A 296 -1.69 -6.39 -16.80
N ILE A 297 -2.97 -6.74 -16.99
CA ILE A 297 -3.62 -7.86 -16.32
C ILE A 297 -2.90 -9.19 -16.64
N ALA A 298 -2.55 -9.44 -17.87
CA ALA A 298 -1.85 -10.67 -18.28
C ALA A 298 -0.51 -10.83 -17.53
N GLY A 299 0.27 -9.76 -17.42
CA GLY A 299 1.51 -9.79 -16.65
C GLY A 299 1.28 -10.01 -15.15
N MET A 300 0.20 -9.44 -14.59
CA MET A 300 -0.18 -9.72 -13.23
C MET A 300 -0.62 -11.18 -13.03
N MET A 301 -1.33 -11.79 -13.98
CA MET A 301 -1.70 -13.22 -13.93
C MET A 301 -0.46 -14.11 -13.94
N GLU A 302 0.49 -13.82 -14.83
CA GLU A 302 1.74 -14.58 -14.96
C GLU A 302 2.60 -14.54 -13.69
N LEU A 303 2.76 -13.35 -13.11
CA LEU A 303 3.62 -13.13 -11.94
C LEU A 303 2.90 -13.15 -10.59
N ALA A 304 1.59 -13.40 -10.57
CA ALA A 304 0.79 -13.43 -9.33
C ALA A 304 1.39 -14.33 -8.24
N PRO A 305 1.91 -15.54 -8.52
CA PRO A 305 2.52 -16.37 -7.49
C PRO A 305 3.72 -15.70 -6.80
N SER A 306 4.53 -14.95 -7.55
CA SER A 306 5.70 -14.25 -7.02
C SER A 306 5.36 -12.93 -6.35
N ILE A 307 4.26 -12.28 -6.73
CA ILE A 307 3.79 -11.04 -6.08
C ILE A 307 3.48 -11.28 -4.61
N THR A 308 3.06 -12.48 -4.21
CA THR A 308 2.83 -12.82 -2.81
C THR A 308 4.09 -12.68 -1.93
N ALA A 309 5.28 -12.83 -2.52
CA ALA A 309 6.55 -12.63 -1.79
C ALA A 309 6.78 -11.17 -1.35
N PHE A 310 6.15 -10.21 -2.02
CA PHE A 310 6.20 -8.79 -1.69
C PHE A 310 4.96 -8.32 -0.93
N GLY A 311 3.80 -8.93 -1.22
CA GLY A 311 2.49 -8.50 -0.73
C GLY A 311 1.94 -9.29 0.45
N ASN A 312 2.49 -10.48 0.75
CA ASN A 312 2.00 -11.41 1.77
C ASN A 312 3.20 -12.00 2.51
N THR A 313 3.83 -11.19 3.36
CA THR A 313 5.22 -11.39 3.81
C THR A 313 5.40 -12.09 5.14
N ASN A 314 4.31 -12.57 5.77
CA ASN A 314 4.39 -13.36 6.99
C ASN A 314 3.33 -14.49 7.00
N PRO A 315 3.47 -15.51 7.87
CA PRO A 315 2.57 -16.66 7.89
C PRO A 315 1.09 -16.33 8.05
N THR A 316 0.73 -15.22 8.74
CA THR A 316 -0.67 -14.84 8.95
C THR A 316 -1.37 -14.37 7.66
N SER A 317 -0.62 -13.98 6.64
CA SER A 317 -1.13 -13.69 5.31
C SER A 317 -1.86 -14.89 4.71
N TYR A 318 -1.34 -16.08 4.94
CA TYR A 318 -1.89 -17.33 4.38
C TYR A 318 -3.05 -17.90 5.19
N PHE A 319 -3.37 -17.30 6.32
CA PHE A 319 -4.65 -17.53 7.03
C PHE A 319 -5.78 -16.65 6.47
N ARG A 320 -5.44 -15.53 5.81
CA ARG A 320 -6.37 -14.71 5.04
C ARG A 320 -6.59 -15.28 3.64
N LEU A 321 -5.51 -15.71 2.96
CA LEU A 321 -5.56 -16.30 1.62
C LEU A 321 -6.03 -17.75 1.68
N VAL A 322 -7.31 -17.94 1.98
CA VAL A 322 -7.96 -19.27 2.08
C VAL A 322 -9.15 -19.34 1.15
N PRO A 323 -9.43 -20.53 0.55
CA PRO A 323 -10.60 -20.72 -0.31
C PRO A 323 -11.91 -20.33 0.38
N HIS A 324 -12.84 -19.77 -0.39
CA HIS A 324 -14.20 -19.42 0.04
C HIS A 324 -14.32 -18.33 1.12
N GLN A 325 -13.27 -17.51 1.30
CA GLN A 325 -13.29 -16.31 2.13
C GLN A 325 -13.09 -15.03 1.28
N GLU A 326 -12.93 -13.88 1.92
CA GLU A 326 -12.89 -12.57 1.24
C GLU A 326 -11.71 -12.42 0.27
N ALA A 327 -10.57 -13.04 0.60
CA ALA A 327 -9.37 -12.97 -0.21
C ALA A 327 -9.35 -14.06 -1.29
N PRO A 328 -9.11 -13.70 -2.56
CA PRO A 328 -9.06 -14.66 -3.65
C PRO A 328 -7.76 -15.47 -3.62
N THR A 329 -7.86 -16.78 -3.87
CA THR A 329 -6.70 -17.68 -3.96
C THR A 329 -6.43 -18.19 -5.38
N ASN A 330 -7.39 -18.02 -6.28
CA ASN A 330 -7.28 -18.49 -7.67
C ASN A 330 -6.78 -17.37 -8.58
N ILE A 331 -5.85 -17.71 -9.48
CA ILE A 331 -5.24 -16.78 -10.41
C ILE A 331 -6.19 -16.56 -11.58
N CYS A 332 -7.02 -15.53 -11.47
CA CYS A 332 -7.99 -15.13 -12.48
C CYS A 332 -8.35 -13.65 -12.32
N TRP A 333 -8.99 -13.10 -13.35
CA TRP A 333 -9.49 -11.73 -13.32
C TRP A 333 -10.91 -11.62 -13.85
N GLY A 334 -11.60 -10.53 -13.53
CA GLY A 334 -12.96 -10.31 -14.04
C GLY A 334 -13.50 -8.92 -13.74
N ASP A 335 -14.54 -8.56 -14.52
CA ASP A 335 -15.26 -7.31 -14.38
C ASP A 335 -16.26 -7.38 -13.21
N ARG A 336 -16.19 -6.42 -12.28
CA ARG A 336 -17.13 -6.27 -11.16
C ARG A 336 -17.30 -7.53 -10.30
N ASN A 337 -16.40 -8.47 -10.44
CA ASN A 337 -16.43 -9.76 -9.76
C ASN A 337 -15.52 -9.73 -8.52
N ARG A 338 -16.10 -9.86 -7.32
CA ARG A 338 -15.33 -9.83 -6.05
C ARG A 338 -14.67 -11.18 -5.71
N SER A 339 -14.93 -12.24 -6.47
CA SER A 339 -14.35 -13.57 -6.25
C SER A 339 -13.02 -13.81 -6.97
N VAL A 340 -12.54 -12.87 -7.76
CA VAL A 340 -11.32 -12.98 -8.57
C VAL A 340 -10.12 -12.27 -7.95
N LEU A 341 -8.90 -12.67 -8.34
CA LEU A 341 -7.65 -12.11 -7.85
C LEU A 341 -7.41 -10.67 -8.34
N VAL A 342 -7.59 -10.45 -9.65
CA VAL A 342 -7.54 -9.11 -10.24
C VAL A 342 -8.93 -8.69 -10.67
N ARG A 343 -9.44 -7.67 -10.01
CA ARG A 343 -10.78 -7.14 -10.28
C ARG A 343 -10.68 -5.87 -11.13
N VAL A 344 -11.57 -5.77 -12.10
CA VAL A 344 -11.86 -4.51 -12.77
C VAL A 344 -13.11 -3.91 -12.09
N PRO A 345 -12.96 -2.86 -11.28
CA PRO A 345 -14.11 -2.22 -10.63
C PRO A 345 -15.12 -1.70 -11.64
N LEU A 346 -16.35 -1.44 -11.19
CA LEU A 346 -17.36 -0.78 -12.00
C LEU A 346 -16.82 0.55 -12.52
N GLY A 347 -16.69 0.69 -13.83
CA GLY A 347 -16.36 1.95 -14.47
C GLY A 347 -17.51 2.95 -14.35
N TRP A 348 -17.18 4.23 -14.42
CA TRP A 348 -18.15 5.32 -14.41
C TRP A 348 -18.79 5.47 -15.82
N SER A 349 -19.47 4.42 -16.29
CA SER A 349 -20.02 4.30 -17.63
C SER A 349 -21.54 4.56 -17.70
N ALA A 350 -22.09 5.27 -16.71
CA ALA A 350 -23.51 5.63 -16.71
C ALA A 350 -23.85 6.46 -17.94
N LYS A 351 -24.97 6.14 -18.58
CA LYS A 351 -25.47 6.84 -19.77
C LYS A 351 -26.29 8.09 -19.44
N THR A 352 -26.58 8.29 -18.17
CA THR A 352 -27.40 9.40 -17.67
C THR A 352 -26.58 10.27 -16.71
N ASP A 353 -26.90 11.55 -16.64
CA ASP A 353 -26.34 12.43 -15.61
C ASP A 353 -27.03 12.15 -14.27
N MET A 354 -26.36 11.33 -13.44
CA MET A 354 -26.89 10.92 -12.15
C MET A 354 -26.96 12.11 -11.16
N CYS A 355 -26.08 13.11 -11.32
CA CYS A 355 -26.09 14.30 -10.48
C CYS A 355 -27.37 15.11 -10.69
N MET A 356 -27.75 15.36 -11.95
CA MET A 356 -29.00 16.05 -12.27
C MET A 356 -30.24 15.27 -11.81
N ILE A 357 -30.20 13.93 -11.88
CA ILE A 357 -31.34 13.12 -11.43
C ILE A 357 -31.52 13.24 -9.90
N ALA A 358 -30.41 13.20 -9.17
CA ALA A 358 -30.43 13.34 -7.71
C ALA A 358 -30.67 14.79 -7.25
N ASN A 359 -30.24 15.77 -8.04
CA ASN A 359 -30.29 17.20 -7.73
C ASN A 359 -30.95 17.96 -8.88
N PRO A 360 -32.29 18.10 -8.90
CA PRO A 360 -33.03 18.62 -10.04
C PRO A 360 -32.75 20.09 -10.44
N LEU A 361 -32.01 20.84 -9.60
CA LEU A 361 -31.59 22.21 -9.85
C LEU A 361 -30.23 22.32 -10.56
N GLU A 362 -29.49 21.19 -10.69
CA GLU A 362 -28.17 21.19 -11.30
C GLU A 362 -28.20 21.26 -12.81
N ALA A 363 -27.18 21.88 -13.39
CA ALA A 363 -26.94 21.89 -14.83
C ALA A 363 -26.17 20.61 -15.26
N PRO A 364 -26.25 20.22 -16.56
CA PRO A 364 -25.51 19.07 -17.09
C PRO A 364 -24.02 19.17 -16.84
N SER A 365 -23.43 18.08 -16.36
CA SER A 365 -21.99 17.96 -16.10
C SER A 365 -21.24 17.47 -17.34
N ASN A 366 -20.09 18.09 -17.62
CA ASN A 366 -19.14 17.65 -18.66
C ASN A 366 -17.93 16.91 -18.07
N TYR A 367 -18.07 16.33 -16.86
CA TYR A 367 -16.97 15.66 -16.19
C TYR A 367 -16.58 14.36 -16.92
N ASP A 368 -15.30 14.23 -17.30
CA ASP A 368 -14.75 13.02 -17.92
C ASP A 368 -14.54 11.92 -16.86
N THR A 369 -15.48 11.01 -16.76
CA THR A 369 -15.45 9.90 -15.82
C THR A 369 -14.50 8.77 -16.24
N THR A 370 -14.02 8.73 -17.47
CA THR A 370 -13.12 7.68 -17.98
C THR A 370 -11.77 7.69 -17.26
N GLN A 371 -11.37 8.85 -16.72
CA GLN A 371 -10.14 9.02 -15.96
C GLN A 371 -10.10 8.24 -14.63
N LYS A 372 -11.25 7.72 -14.16
CA LYS A 372 -11.37 7.02 -12.87
C LYS A 372 -11.11 5.51 -12.93
N GLN A 373 -11.03 4.90 -14.12
CA GLN A 373 -10.87 3.44 -14.25
C GLN A 373 -9.53 2.96 -13.74
N THR A 374 -9.54 1.91 -12.93
CA THR A 374 -8.39 1.17 -12.42
C THR A 374 -8.56 -0.33 -12.62
N VAL A 375 -7.51 -1.10 -12.34
CA VAL A 375 -7.56 -2.54 -12.05
C VAL A 375 -6.99 -2.77 -10.66
N GLU A 376 -7.51 -3.74 -9.94
CA GLU A 376 -7.27 -3.97 -8.52
C GLU A 376 -6.65 -5.35 -8.28
N MET A 377 -5.46 -5.40 -7.69
CA MET A 377 -4.84 -6.63 -7.16
C MET A 377 -5.30 -6.82 -5.71
N ARG A 378 -5.93 -7.96 -5.40
CA ARG A 378 -6.64 -8.17 -4.13
C ARG A 378 -5.93 -9.09 -3.14
N SER A 379 -4.84 -9.75 -3.52
CA SER A 379 -4.10 -10.63 -2.60
C SER A 379 -3.28 -9.89 -1.53
N PRO A 380 -2.65 -8.73 -1.78
CA PRO A 380 -1.77 -8.12 -0.79
C PRO A 380 -2.47 -7.76 0.52
N ASP A 381 -1.69 -7.63 1.58
CA ASP A 381 -2.15 -7.24 2.91
C ASP A 381 -1.19 -6.27 3.61
N GLY A 382 -1.55 -5.84 4.81
CA GLY A 382 -0.80 -4.85 5.57
C GLY A 382 0.60 -5.27 6.02
N SER A 383 1.00 -6.53 5.83
CA SER A 383 2.37 -7.01 6.11
C SER A 383 3.39 -6.63 5.05
N ALA A 384 2.91 -6.19 3.87
CA ALA A 384 3.75 -5.88 2.72
C ALA A 384 4.80 -4.79 3.01
N ASP A 385 5.98 -4.93 2.40
CA ASP A 385 6.83 -3.78 2.11
C ASP A 385 6.20 -3.00 0.96
N LEU A 386 5.72 -1.80 1.26
CA LEU A 386 4.90 -1.01 0.34
C LEU A 386 5.62 -0.65 -0.95
N TYR A 387 6.90 -0.30 -0.86
CA TYR A 387 7.71 0.05 -2.02
C TYR A 387 8.01 -1.18 -2.89
N GLN A 388 8.39 -2.30 -2.27
CA GLN A 388 8.67 -3.55 -2.97
C GLN A 388 7.41 -4.12 -3.62
N LEU A 389 6.27 -4.06 -2.94
CA LEU A 389 4.99 -4.50 -3.49
C LEU A 389 4.62 -3.72 -4.76
N ILE A 390 4.64 -2.38 -4.68
CA ILE A 390 4.27 -1.54 -5.82
C ILE A 390 5.31 -1.68 -6.95
N ALA A 391 6.61 -1.83 -6.62
CA ALA A 391 7.65 -2.16 -7.60
C ALA A 391 7.38 -3.50 -8.30
N GLY A 392 7.04 -4.54 -7.53
CA GLY A 392 6.69 -5.86 -8.07
C GLY A 392 5.49 -5.81 -9.00
N LEU A 393 4.47 -5.01 -8.66
CA LEU A 393 3.30 -4.81 -9.53
C LEU A 393 3.64 -4.04 -10.80
N ALA A 394 4.50 -3.02 -10.73
CA ALA A 394 4.98 -2.31 -11.91
C ALA A 394 5.78 -3.24 -12.84
N VAL A 395 6.63 -4.13 -12.26
CA VAL A 395 7.33 -5.18 -13.01
C VAL A 395 6.33 -6.15 -13.66
N ALA A 396 5.32 -6.60 -12.92
CA ALA A 396 4.31 -7.50 -13.46
C ALA A 396 3.55 -6.87 -14.64
N CYS A 397 3.07 -5.63 -14.48
CA CYS A 397 2.42 -4.91 -15.56
C CYS A 397 3.34 -4.75 -16.77
N ARG A 398 4.62 -4.34 -16.59
CA ARG A 398 5.60 -4.25 -17.68
C ARG A 398 5.76 -5.58 -18.42
N CYS A 399 5.87 -6.68 -17.67
CA CYS A 399 6.04 -8.01 -18.23
C CYS A 399 4.93 -8.33 -19.25
N GLY A 400 3.67 -7.96 -18.95
CA GLY A 400 2.56 -8.16 -19.87
C GLY A 400 2.68 -7.41 -21.19
N PHE A 401 3.43 -6.30 -21.27
CA PHE A 401 3.73 -5.60 -22.52
C PHE A 401 4.86 -6.29 -23.32
N GLU A 402 5.69 -7.07 -22.64
CA GLU A 402 6.81 -7.80 -23.27
C GLU A 402 6.40 -9.20 -23.72
N MET A 403 5.28 -9.73 -23.24
CA MET A 403 4.77 -11.07 -23.58
C MET A 403 4.04 -11.04 -24.93
N PRO A 404 4.42 -11.92 -25.89
CA PRO A 404 3.79 -11.96 -27.20
C PRO A 404 2.34 -12.48 -27.14
N ASP A 405 2.01 -13.31 -26.16
CA ASP A 405 0.72 -13.97 -25.93
C ASP A 405 -0.11 -13.33 -24.80
N ALA A 406 0.22 -12.10 -24.38
CA ALA A 406 -0.43 -11.42 -23.26
C ALA A 406 -1.96 -11.38 -23.38
N LEU A 407 -2.49 -11.06 -24.55
CA LEU A 407 -3.95 -10.98 -24.74
C LEU A 407 -4.61 -12.37 -24.65
N GLU A 408 -3.94 -13.42 -25.10
CA GLU A 408 -4.41 -14.81 -24.98
C GLU A 408 -4.45 -15.25 -23.51
N ILE A 409 -3.41 -14.90 -22.73
CA ILE A 409 -3.38 -15.15 -21.28
C ILE A 409 -4.51 -14.38 -20.58
N ALA A 410 -4.73 -13.10 -20.93
CA ALA A 410 -5.83 -12.33 -20.41
C ALA A 410 -7.18 -13.00 -20.67
N ASP A 411 -7.40 -13.51 -21.89
CA ASP A 411 -8.65 -14.21 -22.26
C ASP A 411 -8.83 -15.54 -21.51
N LYS A 412 -7.79 -16.32 -21.38
CA LYS A 412 -7.82 -17.61 -20.66
C LYS A 412 -8.11 -17.48 -19.18
N THR A 413 -7.63 -16.41 -18.56
CA THR A 413 -7.76 -16.18 -17.11
C THR A 413 -8.98 -15.32 -16.74
N TYR A 414 -9.77 -14.90 -17.74
CA TYR A 414 -11.01 -14.15 -17.51
C TYR A 414 -12.13 -15.00 -16.94
N VAL A 415 -12.79 -14.49 -15.89
CA VAL A 415 -13.91 -15.16 -15.22
C VAL A 415 -15.06 -14.17 -14.98
N ASN A 416 -16.20 -14.45 -15.61
CA ASN A 416 -17.41 -13.64 -15.55
C ASN A 416 -18.48 -14.17 -14.58
N VAL A 417 -18.15 -15.17 -13.77
CA VAL A 417 -19.06 -15.83 -12.80
C VAL A 417 -18.44 -15.84 -11.41
N ASN A 418 -19.28 -15.97 -10.38
CA ASN A 418 -18.79 -16.20 -9.02
C ASN A 418 -18.22 -17.62 -8.92
N ILE A 419 -16.89 -17.74 -8.82
CA ILE A 419 -16.16 -19.03 -8.80
C ILE A 419 -16.41 -19.84 -7.53
N HIS A 420 -16.97 -19.24 -6.48
CA HIS A 420 -17.27 -19.93 -5.21
C HIS A 420 -18.63 -20.63 -5.20
N LYS A 421 -19.44 -20.46 -6.25
CA LYS A 421 -20.69 -21.18 -6.39
C LYS A 421 -20.45 -22.59 -6.87
N LYS A 422 -21.14 -23.59 -6.26
CA LYS A 422 -21.02 -25.02 -6.60
C LYS A 422 -21.16 -25.32 -8.10
N GLU A 423 -22.02 -24.60 -8.80
CA GLU A 423 -22.23 -24.72 -10.24
C GLU A 423 -21.00 -24.38 -11.10
N ASN A 424 -19.98 -23.71 -10.52
CA ASN A 424 -18.77 -23.25 -11.20
C ASN A 424 -17.50 -24.02 -10.76
N GLU A 425 -17.61 -25.10 -10.01
CA GLU A 425 -16.47 -25.89 -9.50
C GLU A 425 -15.53 -26.38 -10.61
N ASP A 426 -16.05 -26.69 -11.78
CA ASP A 426 -15.22 -27.18 -12.90
C ASP A 426 -14.34 -26.07 -13.48
N LYS A 427 -14.80 -24.82 -13.48
CA LYS A 427 -13.97 -23.66 -13.83
C LYS A 427 -12.90 -23.40 -12.77
N LEU A 428 -13.28 -23.53 -11.50
CA LEU A 428 -12.37 -23.35 -10.37
C LEU A 428 -11.19 -24.33 -10.42
N LYS A 429 -11.44 -25.60 -10.76
CA LYS A 429 -10.40 -26.65 -10.87
C LYS A 429 -9.37 -26.41 -11.99
N GLN A 430 -9.72 -25.60 -12.98
CA GLN A 430 -8.84 -25.28 -14.11
C GLN A 430 -7.93 -24.07 -13.85
N LEU A 431 -8.21 -23.30 -12.80
CA LEU A 431 -7.43 -22.10 -12.47
C LEU A 431 -6.23 -22.47 -11.60
N ALA A 432 -5.09 -21.87 -11.92
CA ALA A 432 -3.92 -21.92 -11.05
C ALA A 432 -4.22 -21.23 -9.70
N GLN A 433 -3.48 -21.61 -8.68
CA GLN A 433 -3.66 -21.07 -7.33
C GLN A 433 -2.43 -20.28 -6.87
N LEU A 434 -2.66 -19.32 -6.00
CA LEU A 434 -1.58 -18.63 -5.28
C LEU A 434 -0.88 -19.60 -4.32
N PRO A 435 0.39 -19.32 -3.96
CA PRO A 435 1.07 -20.02 -2.87
C PRO A 435 0.24 -19.98 -1.58
N ASP A 436 0.40 -20.96 -0.73
CA ASP A 436 -0.33 -21.13 0.53
C ASP A 436 0.57 -20.99 1.78
N SER A 437 1.81 -20.58 1.60
CA SER A 437 2.79 -20.34 2.66
C SER A 437 3.88 -19.38 2.20
N CYS A 438 4.58 -18.77 3.15
CA CYS A 438 5.76 -17.94 2.87
C CYS A 438 6.82 -18.74 2.10
N VAL A 439 7.07 -19.99 2.50
CA VAL A 439 8.04 -20.85 1.83
C VAL A 439 7.64 -21.14 0.38
N ALA A 440 6.36 -21.41 0.12
CA ALA A 440 5.87 -21.62 -1.25
C ALA A 440 5.96 -20.35 -2.10
N SER A 441 5.68 -19.20 -1.51
CA SER A 441 5.84 -17.89 -2.14
C SER A 441 7.30 -17.61 -2.52
N ALA A 442 8.25 -17.93 -1.62
CA ALA A 442 9.68 -17.82 -1.90
C ALA A 442 10.11 -18.70 -3.08
N ASP A 443 9.60 -19.95 -3.15
CA ASP A 443 9.90 -20.86 -4.27
C ASP A 443 9.35 -20.33 -5.60
N CYS A 444 8.22 -19.66 -5.61
CA CYS A 444 7.66 -18.99 -6.79
C CYS A 444 8.54 -17.81 -7.22
N LEU A 445 8.93 -16.95 -6.27
CA LEU A 445 9.82 -15.82 -6.56
C LEU A 445 11.17 -16.31 -7.13
N GLU A 446 11.77 -17.36 -6.57
CA GLU A 446 13.03 -17.92 -7.05
C GLU A 446 12.92 -18.40 -8.52
N LYS A 447 11.81 -19.05 -8.85
CA LYS A 447 11.56 -19.53 -10.24
C LYS A 447 11.37 -18.39 -11.24
N GLN A 448 10.77 -17.28 -10.82
CA GLN A 448 10.43 -16.15 -11.68
C GLN A 448 11.35 -14.94 -11.51
N ARG A 449 12.43 -15.07 -10.71
CA ARG A 449 13.33 -13.95 -10.35
C ARG A 449 13.85 -13.14 -11.53
N ALA A 450 14.09 -13.80 -12.68
CA ALA A 450 14.58 -13.13 -13.87
C ALA A 450 13.68 -11.98 -14.36
N ALA A 451 12.36 -12.06 -14.15
CA ALA A 451 11.44 -11.00 -14.51
C ALA A 451 11.63 -9.74 -13.62
N PHE A 452 11.93 -9.96 -12.34
CA PHE A 452 12.13 -8.89 -11.34
C PHE A 452 13.54 -8.28 -11.41
N GLU A 453 14.55 -9.09 -11.74
CA GLU A 453 15.94 -8.63 -11.90
C GLU A 453 16.18 -7.94 -13.25
N LYS A 454 15.33 -8.19 -14.26
CA LYS A 454 15.42 -7.55 -15.57
C LYS A 454 15.45 -6.03 -15.45
N TYR A 455 16.28 -5.35 -16.23
CA TYR A 455 16.55 -3.90 -16.19
C TYR A 455 17.14 -3.43 -14.85
N ASN A 456 17.78 -4.33 -14.08
CA ASN A 456 18.34 -4.06 -12.76
C ASN A 456 17.30 -3.45 -11.77
N VAL A 457 16.04 -3.86 -11.86
CA VAL A 457 14.98 -3.34 -10.97
C VAL A 457 15.21 -3.84 -9.54
N PHE A 458 15.12 -5.15 -9.32
CA PHE A 458 15.53 -5.75 -8.06
C PHE A 458 16.95 -6.27 -8.19
N SER A 459 17.83 -5.97 -7.23
CA SER A 459 19.14 -6.58 -7.21
C SER A 459 19.05 -8.07 -6.84
N PRO A 460 19.96 -8.94 -7.35
CA PRO A 460 20.00 -10.34 -6.94
C PRO A 460 20.07 -10.53 -5.43
N ALA A 461 20.89 -9.73 -4.74
CA ALA A 461 21.03 -9.77 -3.29
C ALA A 461 19.71 -9.44 -2.55
N MET A 462 18.92 -8.50 -3.07
CA MET A 462 17.61 -8.17 -2.52
C MET A 462 16.62 -9.34 -2.69
N ILE A 463 16.58 -9.95 -3.87
CA ILE A 463 15.74 -11.14 -4.12
C ILE A 463 16.15 -12.31 -3.21
N ASP A 464 17.46 -12.56 -3.07
CA ASP A 464 17.98 -13.61 -2.20
C ASP A 464 17.62 -13.34 -0.72
N GLY A 465 17.69 -12.09 -0.27
CA GLY A 465 17.28 -11.67 1.06
C GLY A 465 15.79 -11.90 1.32
N ILE A 466 14.92 -11.56 0.38
CA ILE A 466 13.47 -11.80 0.48
C ILE A 466 13.18 -13.31 0.54
N ILE A 467 13.77 -14.10 -0.34
CA ILE A 467 13.62 -15.56 -0.37
C ILE A 467 14.08 -16.18 0.95
N SER A 468 15.24 -15.77 1.44
CA SER A 468 15.80 -16.27 2.71
C SER A 468 14.88 -15.96 3.89
N LYS A 469 14.40 -14.71 3.99
CA LYS A 469 13.45 -14.27 5.02
C LYS A 469 12.16 -15.09 5.02
N LEU A 470 11.56 -15.29 3.84
CA LEU A 470 10.30 -16.04 3.71
C LEU A 470 10.51 -17.54 4.04
N ARG A 471 11.61 -18.14 3.62
CA ARG A 471 11.93 -19.55 3.94
C ARG A 471 12.20 -19.78 5.43
N ALA A 472 12.72 -18.78 6.13
CA ALA A 472 13.00 -18.86 7.56
C ALA A 472 11.75 -19.03 8.44
N TYR A 473 10.55 -18.76 7.90
CA TYR A 473 9.31 -19.03 8.63
C TYR A 473 8.95 -20.52 8.73
N GLU A 474 9.46 -21.37 7.84
CA GLU A 474 9.22 -22.82 7.81
C GLU A 474 7.74 -23.21 7.89
N ASP A 475 6.85 -22.39 7.30
CA ASP A 475 5.40 -22.37 7.53
C ASP A 475 4.57 -23.27 6.59
N ARG A 476 5.18 -24.22 5.87
CA ARG A 476 4.45 -25.04 4.87
C ARG A 476 3.23 -25.79 5.43
N THR A 477 3.29 -26.24 6.66
CA THR A 477 2.24 -27.00 7.32
C THR A 477 1.45 -26.19 8.33
N LEU A 478 1.97 -25.02 8.70
CA LEU A 478 1.46 -24.19 9.80
C LEU A 478 -0.04 -23.87 9.65
N ARG A 479 -0.49 -23.55 8.44
CA ARG A 479 -1.90 -23.26 8.19
C ARG A 479 -2.78 -24.47 8.53
N SER A 480 -2.41 -25.67 8.11
CA SER A 480 -3.17 -26.89 8.39
C SER A 480 -3.15 -27.28 9.87
N GLU A 481 -2.13 -26.87 10.61
CA GLU A 481 -2.00 -27.15 12.05
C GLU A 481 -2.92 -26.27 12.90
N VAL A 482 -3.14 -24.99 12.51
CA VAL A 482 -3.85 -24.03 13.36
C VAL A 482 -5.21 -23.57 12.80
N GLN A 483 -5.58 -23.93 11.56
CA GLN A 483 -6.79 -23.43 10.90
C GLN A 483 -8.10 -23.74 11.67
N ASP A 484 -8.13 -24.84 12.40
CA ASP A 484 -9.30 -25.32 13.15
C ASP A 484 -9.21 -24.95 14.65
N SER A 485 -8.15 -24.26 15.08
CA SER A 485 -7.93 -23.83 16.46
C SER A 485 -7.85 -22.30 16.56
N PRO A 486 -8.99 -21.61 16.86
CA PRO A 486 -9.00 -20.16 17.02
C PRO A 486 -8.00 -19.65 18.08
N GLU A 487 -7.81 -20.39 19.17
CA GLU A 487 -6.89 -20.00 20.25
C GLU A 487 -5.42 -20.07 19.81
N GLU A 488 -5.03 -21.13 19.08
CA GLU A 488 -3.66 -21.26 18.56
C GLU A 488 -3.40 -20.23 17.45
N MET A 489 -4.39 -19.97 16.60
CA MET A 489 -4.29 -18.93 15.60
C MET A 489 -4.11 -17.56 16.24
N LEU A 490 -4.87 -17.22 17.28
CA LEU A 490 -4.73 -15.98 18.00
C LEU A 490 -3.32 -15.80 18.60
N LYS A 491 -2.81 -16.81 19.29
CA LYS A 491 -1.43 -16.81 19.85
C LYS A 491 -0.37 -16.60 18.76
N LEU A 492 -0.57 -17.20 17.61
CA LEU A 492 0.35 -17.03 16.48
C LEU A 492 0.26 -15.62 15.89
N VAL A 493 -0.94 -15.09 15.75
CA VAL A 493 -1.16 -13.71 15.24
C VAL A 493 -0.52 -12.68 16.16
N GLU A 494 -0.53 -12.88 17.48
CA GLU A 494 0.14 -11.98 18.44
C GLU A 494 1.60 -11.73 18.11
N LYS A 495 2.32 -12.71 17.56
CA LYS A 495 3.72 -12.56 17.11
C LYS A 495 3.85 -11.60 15.94
N TYR A 496 2.82 -11.52 15.09
CA TYR A 496 2.80 -10.73 13.87
C TYR A 496 1.80 -9.57 13.92
N PHE A 497 1.28 -9.26 15.10
CA PHE A 497 0.19 -8.31 15.32
C PHE A 497 0.49 -6.93 14.71
N HIS A 498 1.74 -6.53 14.71
CA HIS A 498 2.20 -5.28 14.12
C HIS A 498 2.93 -5.48 12.77
N CYS A 499 2.65 -6.55 12.05
CA CYS A 499 3.19 -6.85 10.72
C CYS A 499 4.72 -6.86 10.65
N GLY A 500 5.33 -7.89 11.24
CA GLY A 500 6.77 -8.14 11.19
C GLY A 500 7.60 -7.38 12.22
N GLN A 501 6.97 -6.69 13.13
CA GLN A 501 7.66 -5.89 14.14
C GLN A 501 8.11 -6.66 15.38
N ARG A 502 7.53 -7.80 15.60
CA ARG A 502 8.08 -8.82 16.46
C ARG A 502 8.64 -9.96 15.62
N THR A 503 9.41 -9.65 14.63
CA THR A 503 10.52 -10.54 14.35
C THR A 503 11.33 -10.49 15.63
N GLU A 504 11.01 -11.38 16.59
CA GLU A 504 12.08 -11.91 17.37
C GLU A 504 13.11 -12.30 16.34
N GLN A 505 14.01 -11.34 16.12
CA GLN A 505 15.35 -11.62 15.75
C GLN A 505 15.48 -13.00 15.11
N ILE A 506 15.13 -13.10 13.87
CA ILE A 506 15.85 -14.00 13.02
C ILE A 506 17.23 -13.34 12.95
N LEU A 507 17.99 -13.61 14.03
CA LEU A 507 19.41 -13.39 14.10
C LEU A 507 20.10 -14.25 13.05
#